data_b8f1107acff952d6c36885d7301cf2af
#
_entry.id   b8f1107acff952d6c36885d7301cf2af
#
_cell.length_a   1.000
_cell.length_b   1.000
_cell.length_c   1.000
_cell.angle_alpha   90.00
_cell.angle_beta   90.00
_cell.angle_gamma   90.00
#
_symmetry.space_group_name_H-M   'P 1'
#
loop_
_entity.id
_entity.type
_entity.pdbx_description
1 polymer ?
#
loop_
_entity_poly.entity_id
_entity_poly.type
_entity_poly.pdbx_seq_one_letter_code
_entity_poly.pdbx_strand_id
1 'polypeptide(L)'
;MKQILVIDDDRELCELLVEFIQPEGFDVETVNEPHSGLQRALSDEHSLLILDVMLPGMTGFELLRNLRLSSQIPVLMLTARGDDIDRIVGLEMGADDYLPKPFNPRELVARIQAICRRAHPGEKQQLENQSRFELDDIVVELGSRSVKQNNKTIKVTAVEFSLLYELLKHAGQVMTREELTQKILNRKLEIFDRSIDVHVSSLRKKLGHNIDNRERIKTIRSVGYLYTQAHQEL
;
A
#
# COMPACT_ATOMS: atom_id res chain seq x y z
N MET A 1 -11.96 -16.78 7.66
CA MET A 1 -10.88 -16.00 8.28
C MET A 1 -10.06 -15.39 7.15
N LYS A 2 -9.35 -14.27 7.39
CA LYS A 2 -8.48 -13.69 6.36
C LYS A 2 -7.19 -14.48 6.32
N GLN A 3 -6.83 -14.98 5.15
CA GLN A 3 -5.62 -15.78 4.95
C GLN A 3 -4.45 -14.86 4.56
N ILE A 4 -3.30 -15.04 5.19
CA ILE A 4 -2.05 -14.34 4.92
C ILE A 4 -1.08 -15.33 4.31
N LEU A 5 -0.46 -14.96 3.18
CA LEU A 5 0.64 -15.72 2.60
C LEU A 5 1.97 -15.13 3.07
N VAL A 6 2.89 -15.96 3.53
CA VAL A 6 4.27 -15.60 3.85
C VAL A 6 5.19 -16.30 2.85
N ILE A 7 6.05 -15.53 2.18
CA ILE A 7 7.10 -16.07 1.30
C ILE A 7 8.45 -15.63 1.86
N ASP A 8 9.16 -16.57 2.48
CA ASP A 8 10.46 -16.38 3.11
C ASP A 8 11.19 -17.72 3.13
N ASP A 9 12.47 -17.79 2.77
CA ASP A 9 13.25 -19.03 2.78
C ASP A 9 13.71 -19.46 4.18
N ASP A 10 13.67 -18.54 5.15
CA ASP A 10 13.93 -18.80 6.56
C ASP A 10 12.71 -19.48 7.22
N ARG A 11 12.78 -20.82 7.37
CA ARG A 11 11.70 -21.62 7.95
C ARG A 11 11.47 -21.31 9.43
N GLU A 12 12.53 -21.01 10.19
CA GLU A 12 12.39 -20.69 11.61
C GLU A 12 11.65 -19.36 11.77
N LEU A 13 11.95 -18.38 10.94
CA LEU A 13 11.21 -17.12 10.90
C LEU A 13 9.75 -17.35 10.49
N CYS A 14 9.49 -18.21 9.49
CA CYS A 14 8.13 -18.55 9.07
C CYS A 14 7.31 -19.14 10.23
N GLU A 15 7.89 -20.07 11.01
CA GLU A 15 7.24 -20.66 12.19
C GLU A 15 6.92 -19.60 13.24
N LEU A 16 7.88 -18.73 13.54
CA LEU A 16 7.66 -17.60 14.45
C LEU A 16 6.57 -16.63 13.96
N LEU A 17 6.52 -16.36 12.65
CA LEU A 17 5.47 -15.51 12.08
C LEU A 17 4.09 -16.15 12.25
N VAL A 18 3.97 -17.45 12.04
CA VAL A 18 2.71 -18.20 12.29
C VAL A 18 2.29 -18.03 13.75
N GLU A 19 3.21 -18.26 14.71
CA GLU A 19 2.93 -18.13 16.15
C GLU A 19 2.45 -16.73 16.55
N PHE A 20 2.96 -15.69 15.92
CA PHE A 20 2.56 -14.31 16.25
C PHE A 20 1.30 -13.84 15.54
N ILE A 21 1.03 -14.35 14.33
CA ILE A 21 -0.06 -13.83 13.48
C ILE A 21 -1.37 -14.61 13.73
N GLN A 22 -1.31 -15.93 13.96
CA GLN A 22 -2.52 -16.74 14.17
C GLN A 22 -3.37 -16.29 15.38
N PRO A 23 -2.79 -15.95 16.56
CA PRO A 23 -3.58 -15.50 17.71
C PRO A 23 -4.37 -14.20 17.44
N GLU A 24 -3.97 -13.44 16.44
CA GLU A 24 -4.63 -12.20 16.03
C GLU A 24 -5.82 -12.42 15.07
N GLY A 25 -6.20 -13.70 14.84
CA GLY A 25 -7.38 -14.08 14.07
C GLY A 25 -7.15 -14.17 12.56
N PHE A 26 -5.92 -14.42 12.14
CA PHE A 26 -5.57 -14.67 10.74
C PHE A 26 -5.15 -16.14 10.54
N ASP A 27 -5.49 -16.70 9.38
CA ASP A 27 -4.87 -17.94 8.91
C ASP A 27 -3.56 -17.57 8.20
N VAL A 28 -2.53 -18.41 8.36
CA VAL A 28 -1.21 -18.16 7.78
C VAL A 28 -0.77 -19.37 6.98
N GLU A 29 -0.46 -19.14 5.72
CA GLU A 29 0.21 -20.09 4.83
C GLU A 29 1.64 -19.63 4.61
N THR A 30 2.61 -20.54 4.71
CA THR A 30 4.02 -20.24 4.49
C THR A 30 4.54 -21.01 3.26
N VAL A 31 5.31 -20.36 2.43
CA VAL A 31 5.98 -20.93 1.25
C VAL A 31 7.44 -20.49 1.25
N ASN A 32 8.37 -21.46 1.16
CA ASN A 32 9.79 -21.18 1.26
C ASN A 32 10.50 -21.14 -0.11
N GLU A 33 9.75 -21.25 -1.19
CA GLU A 33 10.27 -21.27 -2.54
C GLU A 33 9.58 -20.19 -3.39
N PRO A 34 10.33 -19.25 -4.04
CA PRO A 34 9.74 -18.06 -4.66
C PRO A 34 8.81 -18.35 -5.84
N HIS A 35 9.07 -19.37 -6.66
CA HIS A 35 8.20 -19.68 -7.80
C HIS A 35 6.85 -20.24 -7.36
N SER A 36 6.85 -21.17 -6.40
CA SER A 36 5.64 -21.69 -5.78
C SER A 36 4.89 -20.57 -5.04
N GLY A 37 5.62 -19.71 -4.33
CA GLY A 37 5.09 -18.55 -3.65
C GLY A 37 4.37 -17.59 -4.59
N LEU A 38 4.95 -17.29 -5.76
CA LEU A 38 4.30 -16.46 -6.78
C LEU A 38 2.99 -17.08 -7.28
N GLN A 39 2.98 -18.39 -7.54
CA GLN A 39 1.76 -19.09 -7.96
C GLN A 39 0.67 -19.01 -6.89
N ARG A 40 1.04 -19.20 -5.62
CA ARG A 40 0.09 -19.09 -4.50
C ARG A 40 -0.42 -17.65 -4.34
N ALA A 41 0.44 -16.63 -4.48
CA ALA A 41 0.04 -15.23 -4.42
C ALA A 41 -0.92 -14.81 -5.55
N LEU A 42 -0.95 -15.53 -6.67
CA LEU A 42 -1.85 -15.30 -7.81
C LEU A 42 -3.19 -16.05 -7.71
N SER A 43 -3.40 -16.90 -6.68
CA SER A 43 -4.62 -17.71 -6.54
C SER A 43 -5.86 -16.95 -6.06
N ASP A 44 -5.72 -15.67 -5.70
CA ASP A 44 -6.75 -14.80 -5.10
C ASP A 44 -7.33 -15.33 -3.76
N GLU A 45 -6.68 -16.31 -3.12
CA GLU A 45 -7.12 -16.88 -1.85
C GLU A 45 -6.67 -16.04 -0.65
N HIS A 46 -5.62 -15.22 -0.81
CA HIS A 46 -4.98 -14.50 0.26
C HIS A 46 -5.41 -13.02 0.30
N SER A 47 -5.48 -12.49 1.50
CA SER A 47 -5.83 -11.08 1.76
C SER A 47 -4.61 -10.16 1.89
N LEU A 48 -3.42 -10.74 2.11
CA LEU A 48 -2.15 -10.06 2.28
C LEU A 48 -1.01 -11.03 1.96
N LEU A 49 0.03 -10.51 1.32
CA LEU A 49 1.32 -11.17 1.15
C LEU A 49 2.36 -10.50 2.05
N ILE A 50 3.08 -11.31 2.85
CA ILE A 50 4.33 -10.92 3.52
C ILE A 50 5.45 -11.53 2.69
N LEU A 51 6.38 -10.70 2.23
CA LEU A 51 7.38 -11.09 1.22
C LEU A 51 8.78 -10.67 1.67
N ASP A 52 9.66 -11.64 1.82
CA ASP A 52 11.08 -11.33 2.01
C ASP A 52 11.72 -10.80 0.73
N VAL A 53 12.65 -9.86 0.89
CA VAL A 53 13.44 -9.32 -0.22
C VAL A 53 14.51 -10.32 -0.68
N MET A 54 15.13 -11.03 0.28
CA MET A 54 16.29 -11.87 0.05
C MET A 54 15.88 -13.34 -0.13
N LEU A 55 15.32 -13.68 -1.30
CA LEU A 55 14.95 -15.06 -1.62
C LEU A 55 15.97 -15.69 -2.57
N PRO A 56 16.23 -17.00 -2.48
CA PRO A 56 17.16 -17.70 -3.36
C PRO A 56 16.58 -17.85 -4.78
N GLY A 57 17.37 -17.55 -5.78
CA GLY A 57 17.03 -17.75 -7.19
C GLY A 57 16.17 -16.66 -7.83
N MET A 58 15.23 -16.05 -7.09
CA MET A 58 14.41 -14.92 -7.51
C MET A 58 14.26 -13.95 -6.35
N THR A 59 14.68 -12.73 -6.48
CA THR A 59 14.54 -11.72 -5.43
C THR A 59 13.06 -11.39 -5.15
N GLY A 60 12.73 -10.97 -3.92
CA GLY A 60 11.38 -10.51 -3.58
C GLY A 60 10.92 -9.34 -4.45
N PHE A 61 11.85 -8.51 -4.94
CA PHE A 61 11.53 -7.43 -5.88
C PHE A 61 11.08 -7.95 -7.24
N GLU A 62 11.77 -8.97 -7.78
CA GLU A 62 11.39 -9.61 -9.04
C GLU A 62 10.03 -10.32 -8.90
N LEU A 63 9.80 -10.99 -7.77
CA LEU A 63 8.53 -11.60 -7.45
C LEU A 63 7.41 -10.55 -7.40
N LEU A 64 7.62 -9.45 -6.68
CA LEU A 64 6.65 -8.35 -6.57
C LEU A 64 6.34 -7.76 -7.94
N ARG A 65 7.36 -7.50 -8.78
CA ARG A 65 7.16 -6.99 -10.14
C ARG A 65 6.28 -7.92 -10.97
N ASN A 66 6.56 -9.23 -10.94
CA ASN A 66 5.77 -10.23 -11.67
C ASN A 66 4.33 -10.31 -11.14
N LEU A 67 4.16 -10.28 -9.83
CA LEU A 67 2.85 -10.25 -9.18
C LEU A 67 2.01 -9.05 -9.63
N ARG A 68 2.59 -7.86 -9.69
CA ARG A 68 1.90 -6.61 -10.04
C ARG A 68 1.42 -6.54 -11.50
N LEU A 69 1.87 -7.41 -12.38
CA LEU A 69 1.30 -7.54 -13.73
C LEU A 69 -0.17 -7.97 -13.68
N SER A 70 -0.53 -8.83 -12.72
CA SER A 70 -1.85 -9.46 -12.65
C SER A 70 -2.63 -9.18 -11.36
N SER A 71 -1.97 -8.99 -10.21
CA SER A 71 -2.61 -8.88 -8.90
C SER A 71 -2.29 -7.55 -8.21
N GLN A 72 -3.29 -7.03 -7.47
CA GLN A 72 -3.15 -5.89 -6.56
C GLN A 72 -3.27 -6.31 -5.08
N ILE A 73 -3.06 -7.59 -4.79
CA ILE A 73 -3.02 -8.07 -3.40
C ILE A 73 -2.09 -7.18 -2.57
N PRO A 74 -2.48 -6.76 -1.36
CA PRO A 74 -1.61 -5.99 -0.49
C PRO A 74 -0.31 -6.73 -0.18
N VAL A 75 0.82 -6.01 -0.18
CA VAL A 75 2.14 -6.59 0.07
C VAL A 75 2.87 -5.82 1.15
N LEU A 76 3.31 -6.52 2.20
CA LEU A 76 4.25 -6.07 3.21
C LEU A 76 5.61 -6.70 2.93
N MET A 77 6.62 -5.88 2.60
CA MET A 77 7.98 -6.37 2.36
C MET A 77 8.77 -6.50 3.68
N LEU A 78 9.47 -7.61 3.85
CA LEU A 78 10.49 -7.76 4.91
C LEU A 78 11.85 -7.46 4.29
N THR A 79 12.61 -6.54 4.89
CA THR A 79 13.89 -6.07 4.35
C THR A 79 15.01 -6.20 5.37
N ALA A 80 16.27 -6.30 4.92
CA ALA A 80 17.40 -6.21 5.83
C ALA A 80 17.50 -4.81 6.46
N ARG A 81 18.03 -4.74 7.67
CA ARG A 81 18.19 -3.47 8.39
C ARG A 81 19.22 -2.57 7.70
N GLY A 82 18.85 -1.32 7.45
CA GLY A 82 19.77 -0.29 6.96
C GLY A 82 19.76 -0.07 5.44
N ASP A 83 18.91 -0.77 4.70
CA ASP A 83 18.81 -0.58 3.25
C ASP A 83 17.63 0.35 2.88
N ASP A 84 17.87 1.68 3.00
CA ASP A 84 16.87 2.68 2.61
C ASP A 84 16.56 2.63 1.12
N ILE A 85 17.50 2.12 0.29
CA ILE A 85 17.33 1.97 -1.16
C ILE A 85 16.32 0.86 -1.43
N ASP A 86 16.46 -0.30 -0.78
CA ASP A 86 15.53 -1.44 -0.94
C ASP A 86 14.10 -1.07 -0.52
N ARG A 87 13.96 -0.25 0.55
CA ARG A 87 12.66 0.27 0.99
C ARG A 87 11.99 1.11 -0.09
N ILE A 88 12.73 2.05 -0.68
CA ILE A 88 12.23 2.92 -1.75
C ILE A 88 11.87 2.08 -2.98
N VAL A 89 12.75 1.17 -3.39
CA VAL A 89 12.54 0.30 -4.57
C VAL A 89 11.30 -0.57 -4.39
N GLY A 90 11.13 -1.22 -3.24
CA GLY A 90 9.94 -2.05 -2.96
C GLY A 90 8.63 -1.27 -3.05
N LEU A 91 8.59 -0.08 -2.46
CA LEU A 91 7.43 0.80 -2.51
C LEU A 91 7.16 1.32 -3.94
N GLU A 92 8.19 1.69 -4.71
CA GLU A 92 8.05 2.09 -6.12
C GLU A 92 7.53 0.95 -7.00
N MET A 93 7.88 -0.29 -6.68
CA MET A 93 7.37 -1.50 -7.35
C MET A 93 5.94 -1.85 -6.93
N GLY A 94 5.36 -1.15 -5.96
CA GLY A 94 3.98 -1.31 -5.56
C GLY A 94 3.76 -2.12 -4.28
N ALA A 95 4.75 -2.26 -3.41
CA ALA A 95 4.51 -2.69 -2.04
C ALA A 95 3.66 -1.66 -1.28
N ASP A 96 2.85 -2.12 -0.33
CA ASP A 96 1.99 -1.25 0.47
C ASP A 96 2.71 -0.71 1.71
N ASP A 97 3.61 -1.50 2.28
CA ASP A 97 4.49 -1.08 3.38
C ASP A 97 5.72 -1.99 3.41
N TYR A 98 6.67 -1.67 4.29
CA TYR A 98 7.88 -2.46 4.53
C TYR A 98 8.15 -2.55 6.03
N LEU A 99 8.91 -3.58 6.45
CA LEU A 99 9.32 -3.79 7.82
C LEU A 99 10.76 -4.32 7.85
N PRO A 100 11.74 -3.59 8.43
CA PRO A 100 13.12 -4.04 8.49
C PRO A 100 13.33 -5.17 9.51
N LYS A 101 14.08 -6.20 9.14
CA LYS A 101 14.57 -7.26 10.02
C LYS A 101 15.80 -6.76 10.81
N PRO A 102 15.95 -7.02 12.14
CA PRO A 102 14.97 -7.65 13.01
C PRO A 102 13.85 -6.69 13.42
N PHE A 103 12.64 -7.18 13.52
CA PHE A 103 11.46 -6.39 13.86
C PHE A 103 10.81 -6.83 15.18
N ASN A 104 10.00 -5.94 15.73
CA ASN A 104 9.16 -6.28 16.87
C ASN A 104 7.88 -6.99 16.38
N PRO A 105 7.49 -8.16 16.91
CA PRO A 105 6.27 -8.85 16.52
C PRO A 105 5.00 -8.00 16.62
N ARG A 106 4.90 -7.14 17.64
CA ARG A 106 3.76 -6.23 17.79
C ARG A 106 3.70 -5.19 16.67
N GLU A 107 4.84 -4.76 16.15
CA GLU A 107 4.90 -3.84 15.02
C GLU A 107 4.44 -4.53 13.74
N LEU A 108 4.90 -5.77 13.50
CA LEU A 108 4.44 -6.59 12.38
C LEU A 108 2.91 -6.72 12.38
N VAL A 109 2.34 -7.15 13.51
CA VAL A 109 0.88 -7.30 13.66
C VAL A 109 0.15 -5.99 13.42
N ALA A 110 0.64 -4.88 13.98
CA ALA A 110 0.03 -3.57 13.77
C ALA A 110 0.01 -3.16 12.28
N ARG A 111 1.09 -3.44 11.53
CA ARG A 111 1.17 -3.18 10.09
C ARG A 111 0.23 -4.08 9.29
N ILE A 112 0.18 -5.38 9.60
CA ILE A 112 -0.77 -6.34 9.00
C ILE A 112 -2.21 -5.86 9.18
N GLN A 113 -2.60 -5.54 10.41
CA GLN A 113 -3.95 -5.05 10.71
C GLN A 113 -4.26 -3.75 9.98
N ALA A 114 -3.30 -2.82 9.90
CA ALA A 114 -3.46 -1.56 9.17
C ALA A 114 -3.66 -1.79 7.67
N ILE A 115 -2.88 -2.67 7.05
CA ILE A 115 -3.00 -3.02 5.63
C ILE A 115 -4.33 -3.73 5.36
N CYS A 116 -4.68 -4.76 6.15
CA CYS A 116 -5.92 -5.50 6.00
C CYS A 116 -7.18 -4.64 6.20
N ARG A 117 -7.15 -3.67 7.11
CA ARG A 117 -8.25 -2.72 7.30
C ARG A 117 -8.41 -1.81 6.08
N ARG A 118 -7.34 -1.39 5.46
CA ARG A 118 -7.37 -0.60 4.22
C ARG A 118 -7.89 -1.40 3.04
N ALA A 119 -7.42 -2.65 2.88
CA ALA A 119 -7.85 -3.51 1.78
C ALA A 119 -9.31 -3.97 1.91
N HIS A 120 -9.77 -4.21 3.13
CA HIS A 120 -11.09 -4.74 3.42
C HIS A 120 -11.76 -3.94 4.56
N PRO A 121 -12.37 -2.78 4.28
CA PRO A 121 -13.12 -2.04 5.28
C PRO A 121 -14.28 -2.90 5.80
N GLY A 122 -14.38 -3.02 7.13
CA GLY A 122 -15.40 -3.85 7.78
C GLY A 122 -16.82 -3.34 7.56
N GLU A 123 -17.83 -4.16 7.92
CA GLU A 123 -19.28 -3.92 7.70
C GLU A 123 -19.81 -2.59 8.29
N LYS A 124 -19.15 -2.02 9.29
CA LYS A 124 -19.54 -0.71 9.85
C LYS A 124 -19.31 0.47 8.89
N GLN A 125 -18.44 0.32 7.89
CA GLN A 125 -18.23 1.32 6.82
C GLN A 125 -19.13 1.06 5.60
N GLN A 126 -19.89 -0.03 5.56
CA GLN A 126 -20.78 -0.34 4.42
C GLN A 126 -21.93 0.66 4.24
N LEU A 127 -22.34 1.37 5.28
CA LEU A 127 -23.36 2.42 5.17
C LEU A 127 -22.83 3.72 4.53
N GLU A 128 -21.52 3.97 4.63
CA GLU A 128 -20.84 5.04 3.88
C GLU A 128 -20.34 4.57 2.50
N ASN A 129 -20.33 3.28 2.25
CA ASN A 129 -19.70 2.60 1.10
C ASN A 129 -20.48 2.74 -0.23
N GLN A 130 -21.61 3.41 -0.27
CA GLN A 130 -22.31 3.77 -1.52
C GLN A 130 -21.90 5.16 -2.04
N SER A 131 -21.01 5.84 -1.33
CA SER A 131 -20.58 7.16 -1.75
C SER A 131 -19.51 7.09 -2.83
N ARG A 132 -19.85 7.66 -3.96
CA ARG A 132 -18.98 8.03 -5.05
C ARG A 132 -18.43 9.41 -4.74
N PHE A 133 -17.12 9.54 -4.76
CA PHE A 133 -16.47 10.84 -4.66
C PHE A 133 -15.93 11.21 -6.05
N GLU A 134 -16.26 12.41 -6.51
CA GLU A 134 -15.87 12.90 -7.83
C GLU A 134 -15.26 14.30 -7.71
N LEU A 135 -14.10 14.47 -8.31
CA LEU A 135 -13.42 15.74 -8.42
C LEU A 135 -12.70 15.82 -9.77
N ASP A 136 -13.01 16.83 -10.56
CA ASP A 136 -12.55 17.01 -11.94
C ASP A 136 -12.84 15.77 -12.78
N ASP A 137 -11.80 15.11 -13.31
CA ASP A 137 -11.88 13.89 -14.12
C ASP A 137 -11.65 12.60 -13.31
N ILE A 138 -11.50 12.71 -12.00
CA ILE A 138 -11.27 11.58 -11.08
C ILE A 138 -12.56 11.18 -10.38
N VAL A 139 -12.88 9.91 -10.45
CA VAL A 139 -13.98 9.27 -9.72
C VAL A 139 -13.40 8.19 -8.81
N VAL A 140 -13.71 8.28 -7.53
CA VAL A 140 -13.35 7.27 -6.52
C VAL A 140 -14.63 6.60 -6.04
N GLU A 141 -14.72 5.29 -6.23
CA GLU A 141 -15.82 4.46 -5.74
C GLU A 141 -15.37 3.74 -4.45
N LEU A 142 -15.91 4.15 -3.31
CA LEU A 142 -15.45 3.65 -2.01
C LEU A 142 -15.82 2.18 -1.79
N GLY A 143 -16.99 1.75 -2.26
CA GLY A 143 -17.46 0.37 -2.10
C GLY A 143 -16.60 -0.66 -2.85
N SER A 144 -16.28 -0.38 -4.10
CA SER A 144 -15.42 -1.24 -4.94
C SER A 144 -13.93 -0.92 -4.82
N ARG A 145 -13.56 0.13 -4.09
CA ARG A 145 -12.20 0.68 -4.00
C ARG A 145 -11.55 0.89 -5.38
N SER A 146 -12.35 1.35 -6.33
CA SER A 146 -11.90 1.60 -7.69
C SER A 146 -11.68 3.10 -7.94
N VAL A 147 -10.72 3.40 -8.79
CA VAL A 147 -10.43 4.75 -9.26
C VAL A 147 -10.62 4.77 -10.77
N LYS A 148 -11.35 5.77 -11.25
CA LYS A 148 -11.51 6.04 -12.68
C LYS A 148 -11.01 7.45 -12.98
N GLN A 149 -10.37 7.60 -14.12
CA GLN A 149 -9.98 8.88 -14.69
C GLN A 149 -10.52 8.95 -16.12
N ASN A 150 -11.32 9.97 -16.45
CA ASN A 150 -12.00 10.08 -17.74
C ASN A 150 -12.74 8.76 -18.12
N ASN A 151 -13.44 8.16 -17.15
CA ASN A 151 -14.14 6.87 -17.27
C ASN A 151 -13.23 5.64 -17.51
N LYS A 152 -11.91 5.76 -17.49
CA LYS A 152 -10.97 4.65 -17.59
C LYS A 152 -10.50 4.24 -16.19
N THR A 153 -10.54 2.95 -15.89
CA THR A 153 -10.06 2.42 -14.61
C THR A 153 -8.54 2.57 -14.49
N ILE A 154 -8.09 3.13 -13.37
CA ILE A 154 -6.70 3.24 -12.98
C ILE A 154 -6.38 2.18 -11.95
N LYS A 155 -5.36 1.35 -12.20
CA LYS A 155 -4.89 0.34 -11.24
C LYS A 155 -4.10 1.02 -10.12
N VAL A 156 -4.63 0.96 -8.90
CA VAL A 156 -4.00 1.50 -7.69
C VAL A 156 -3.89 0.42 -6.62
N THR A 157 -2.85 0.49 -5.80
CA THR A 157 -2.72 -0.37 -4.62
C THR A 157 -3.66 0.10 -3.50
N ALA A 158 -3.82 -0.68 -2.43
CA ALA A 158 -4.67 -0.32 -1.30
C ALA A 158 -4.22 0.98 -0.62
N VAL A 159 -2.91 1.20 -0.53
CA VAL A 159 -2.34 2.43 0.04
C VAL A 159 -2.53 3.62 -0.89
N GLU A 160 -2.25 3.45 -2.18
CA GLU A 160 -2.47 4.51 -3.18
C GLU A 160 -3.92 4.96 -3.25
N PHE A 161 -4.88 4.01 -3.18
CA PHE A 161 -6.30 4.33 -3.11
C PHE A 161 -6.61 5.20 -1.90
N SER A 162 -6.16 4.78 -0.71
CA SER A 162 -6.43 5.51 0.53
C SER A 162 -5.78 6.89 0.54
N LEU A 163 -4.55 6.99 0.03
CA LEU A 163 -3.81 8.24 -0.11
C LEU A 163 -4.52 9.20 -1.06
N LEU A 164 -4.92 8.71 -2.24
CA LEU A 164 -5.65 9.52 -3.21
C LEU A 164 -6.97 10.03 -2.63
N TYR A 165 -7.74 9.16 -1.98
CA TYR A 165 -9.02 9.53 -1.37
C TYR A 165 -8.84 10.61 -0.29
N GLU A 166 -7.85 10.47 0.61
CA GLU A 166 -7.59 11.49 1.63
C GLU A 166 -7.14 12.82 1.01
N LEU A 167 -6.31 12.80 -0.02
CA LEU A 167 -5.89 14.00 -0.73
C LEU A 167 -7.06 14.70 -1.45
N LEU A 168 -7.95 13.93 -2.09
CA LEU A 168 -9.14 14.46 -2.77
C LEU A 168 -10.13 15.07 -1.76
N LYS A 169 -10.36 14.39 -0.63
CA LYS A 169 -11.24 14.87 0.44
C LYS A 169 -10.77 16.21 1.03
N HIS A 170 -9.47 16.46 1.04
CA HIS A 170 -8.84 17.68 1.52
C HIS A 170 -8.29 18.53 0.36
N ALA A 171 -8.89 18.44 -0.83
CA ALA A 171 -8.44 19.18 -1.99
C ALA A 171 -8.43 20.71 -1.71
N GLY A 172 -7.37 21.39 -2.12
CA GLY A 172 -7.13 22.79 -1.78
C GLY A 172 -6.48 23.03 -0.42
N GLN A 173 -6.29 21.98 0.40
CA GLN A 173 -5.64 22.08 1.71
C GLN A 173 -4.34 21.29 1.73
N VAL A 174 -3.35 21.80 2.46
CA VAL A 174 -2.08 21.10 2.65
C VAL A 174 -2.25 20.02 3.71
N MET A 175 -1.92 18.78 3.36
CA MET A 175 -1.80 17.69 4.31
C MET A 175 -0.32 17.43 4.61
N THR A 176 0.05 17.40 5.89
CA THR A 176 1.43 17.14 6.30
C THR A 176 1.82 15.67 6.08
N ARG A 177 3.14 15.41 6.01
CA ARG A 177 3.63 14.02 5.92
C ARG A 177 3.26 13.20 7.14
N GLU A 178 3.30 13.80 8.33
CA GLU A 178 2.91 13.18 9.59
C GLU A 178 1.42 12.77 9.57
N GLU A 179 0.53 13.68 9.16
CA GLU A 179 -0.90 13.41 9.06
C GLU A 179 -1.18 12.28 8.05
N LEU A 180 -0.54 12.32 6.88
CA LEU A 180 -0.69 11.29 5.86
C LEU A 180 -0.15 9.94 6.35
N THR A 181 1.04 9.91 6.97
CA THR A 181 1.61 8.68 7.53
C THR A 181 0.70 8.11 8.60
N GLN A 182 0.21 8.93 9.52
CA GLN A 182 -0.68 8.48 10.59
C GLN A 182 -2.03 7.97 10.04
N LYS A 183 -2.66 8.69 9.11
CA LYS A 183 -3.95 8.32 8.54
C LYS A 183 -3.86 7.11 7.61
N ILE A 184 -2.82 7.08 6.76
CA ILE A 184 -2.68 6.08 5.71
C ILE A 184 -1.94 4.83 6.20
N LEU A 185 -0.82 4.97 6.89
CA LEU A 185 0.02 3.84 7.33
C LEU A 185 -0.27 3.43 8.78
N ASN A 186 -1.04 4.24 9.53
CA ASN A 186 -1.39 4.02 10.95
C ASN A 186 -0.16 3.87 11.86
N ARG A 187 0.87 4.63 11.58
CA ARG A 187 2.11 4.69 12.36
C ARG A 187 2.65 6.11 12.40
N LYS A 188 3.59 6.36 13.29
CA LYS A 188 4.31 7.65 13.33
C LYS A 188 5.28 7.75 12.15
N LEU A 189 5.49 8.99 11.70
CA LEU A 189 6.54 9.29 10.74
C LEU A 189 7.91 9.11 11.41
N GLU A 190 8.76 8.28 10.83
CA GLU A 190 10.14 8.08 11.27
C GLU A 190 11.10 9.00 10.52
N ILE A 191 12.28 9.22 11.12
CA ILE A 191 13.37 9.92 10.45
C ILE A 191 13.75 9.13 9.20
N PHE A 192 13.85 9.80 8.04
CA PHE A 192 14.12 9.22 6.72
C PHE A 192 13.00 8.36 6.12
N ASP A 193 11.80 8.30 6.71
CA ASP A 193 10.67 7.62 6.11
C ASP A 193 10.19 8.32 4.84
N ARG A 194 10.30 7.63 3.71
CA ARG A 194 9.91 8.11 2.38
C ARG A 194 8.64 7.46 1.84
N SER A 195 7.95 6.64 2.64
CA SER A 195 6.81 5.84 2.15
C SER A 195 5.74 6.69 1.47
N ILE A 196 5.30 7.77 2.11
CA ILE A 196 4.30 8.67 1.52
C ILE A 196 4.84 9.35 0.25
N ASP A 197 6.12 9.77 0.25
CA ASP A 197 6.74 10.42 -0.91
C ASP A 197 6.75 9.48 -2.12
N VAL A 198 7.03 8.19 -1.92
CA VAL A 198 7.05 7.16 -2.97
C VAL A 198 5.64 6.88 -3.49
N HIS A 199 4.65 6.70 -2.61
CA HIS A 199 3.26 6.51 -3.04
C HIS A 199 2.70 7.72 -3.79
N VAL A 200 3.05 8.95 -3.38
CA VAL A 200 2.70 10.17 -4.13
C VAL A 200 3.36 10.18 -5.50
N SER A 201 4.63 9.79 -5.60
CA SER A 201 5.34 9.68 -6.89
C SER A 201 4.66 8.68 -7.82
N SER A 202 4.28 7.52 -7.30
CA SER A 202 3.55 6.49 -8.05
C SER A 202 2.18 6.99 -8.52
N LEU A 203 1.40 7.65 -7.66
CA LEU A 203 0.11 8.25 -8.02
C LEU A 203 0.26 9.31 -9.11
N ARG A 204 1.28 10.18 -9.03
CA ARG A 204 1.56 11.18 -10.08
C ARG A 204 1.82 10.53 -11.44
N LYS A 205 2.59 9.44 -11.47
CA LYS A 205 2.85 8.67 -12.71
C LYS A 205 1.56 8.08 -13.30
N LYS A 206 0.65 7.60 -12.44
CA LYS A 206 -0.62 6.97 -12.86
C LYS A 206 -1.69 7.97 -13.31
N LEU A 207 -1.79 9.12 -12.63
CA LEU A 207 -2.84 10.11 -12.85
C LEU A 207 -2.45 11.23 -13.83
N GLY A 208 -1.16 11.48 -14.01
CA GLY A 208 -0.68 12.58 -14.85
C GLY A 208 -1.08 13.97 -14.32
N HIS A 209 -1.18 14.95 -15.24
CA HIS A 209 -1.64 16.30 -14.94
C HIS A 209 -3.17 16.37 -14.89
N ASN A 210 -3.73 17.43 -14.29
CA ASN A 210 -5.17 17.68 -14.30
C ASN A 210 -5.63 18.23 -15.66
N ILE A 211 -6.94 18.52 -15.78
CA ILE A 211 -7.57 19.03 -17.01
C ILE A 211 -6.91 20.31 -17.51
N ASP A 212 -6.45 21.18 -16.59
CA ASP A 212 -5.78 22.44 -16.91
C ASP A 212 -4.27 22.28 -17.15
N ASN A 213 -3.78 21.07 -17.34
CA ASN A 213 -2.36 20.71 -17.48
C ASN A 213 -1.49 21.15 -16.29
N ARG A 214 -2.07 21.24 -15.10
CA ARG A 214 -1.37 21.53 -13.84
C ARG A 214 -1.03 20.26 -13.10
N GLU A 215 -0.03 20.34 -12.23
CA GLU A 215 0.33 19.24 -11.34
C GLU A 215 -0.81 18.97 -10.33
N ARG A 216 -1.41 17.75 -10.38
CA ARG A 216 -2.54 17.38 -9.49
C ARG A 216 -2.17 17.37 -8.03
N ILE A 217 -1.04 16.79 -7.71
CA ILE A 217 -0.55 16.68 -6.34
C ILE A 217 0.72 17.52 -6.24
N LYS A 218 0.62 18.71 -5.68
CA LYS A 218 1.78 19.60 -5.46
C LYS A 218 2.53 19.22 -4.20
N THR A 219 3.86 19.30 -4.25
CA THR A 219 4.71 19.19 -3.07
C THR A 219 4.84 20.55 -2.42
N ILE A 220 4.46 20.65 -1.15
CA ILE A 220 4.78 21.80 -0.30
C ILE A 220 6.05 21.43 0.47
N ARG A 221 7.16 22.05 0.06
CA ARG A 221 8.50 21.73 0.60
C ARG A 221 8.49 21.79 2.12
N SER A 222 9.14 20.80 2.75
CA SER A 222 9.26 20.63 4.20
C SER A 222 7.93 20.46 4.97
N VAL A 223 6.77 20.47 4.29
CA VAL A 223 5.46 20.35 4.94
C VAL A 223 4.75 19.06 4.50
N GLY A 224 4.37 18.96 3.24
CA GLY A 224 3.55 17.83 2.80
C GLY A 224 3.08 17.97 1.36
N TYR A 225 1.81 17.65 1.13
CA TYR A 225 1.20 17.58 -0.18
C TYR A 225 -0.14 18.30 -0.24
N LEU A 226 -0.46 18.83 -1.40
CA LEU A 226 -1.71 19.50 -1.71
C LEU A 226 -2.28 18.92 -3.00
N TYR A 227 -3.54 18.48 -2.99
CA TYR A 227 -4.27 18.18 -4.23
C TYR A 227 -4.84 19.49 -4.80
N THR A 228 -4.51 19.79 -6.05
CA THR A 228 -4.96 21.02 -6.72
C THR A 228 -6.33 20.80 -7.33
N GLN A 229 -7.27 21.72 -7.11
CA GLN A 229 -8.56 21.75 -7.81
C GLN A 229 -8.41 22.45 -9.16
N ALA A 230 -9.06 21.92 -10.22
CA ALA A 230 -9.31 22.69 -11.43
C ALA A 230 -10.43 23.68 -11.09
N HIS A 231 -10.26 24.95 -11.33
CA HIS A 231 -11.19 26.04 -10.96
C HIS A 231 -11.32 26.39 -9.45
N GLN A 232 -10.33 27.05 -8.94
CA GLN A 232 -10.55 28.24 -8.11
C GLN A 232 -9.88 29.41 -8.81
N GLU A 233 -10.61 30.03 -9.75
CA GLU A 233 -10.39 31.43 -10.06
C GLU A 233 -10.83 32.21 -8.83
N LEU A 234 -9.88 32.88 -8.21
CA LEU A 234 -10.10 33.94 -7.22
C LEU A 234 -10.66 35.19 -7.91
#